data_655737266729db36fb99b29b37b36a7d
#
_entry.id   655737266729db36fb99b29b37b36a7d
#
_cell.length_a   1.000
_cell.length_b   1.000
_cell.length_c   1.000
_cell.angle_alpha   90.00
_cell.angle_beta   90.00
_cell.angle_gamma   90.00
#
_symmetry.space_group_name_H-M   'P 1'
#
loop_
_entity.id
_entity.type
_entity.pdbx_description
1 polymer ?
#
loop_
_entity_poly.entity_id
_entity_poly.type
_entity_poly.pdbx_seq_one_letter_code
_entity_poly.pdbx_strand_id
1 'polypeptide(L)'
;MRIFMDIEPLRHGDFRRLWLAGAITTSGAQFTAVAVPMQIYGLTGSSADVGLAGLVGFVPMVLGSLWGGAVADTADRRLVLLCTNAVIGVASLLLWFQAAAHLRSVVLLLVLVGLQQACFGANAAAGGAVVPRLVPAAVLPAANTLQSTASWSAGIAGPLLAGALLPVVGSPTLYLIDAVALTATLLAVWRLPPLLPVSSGGRGLGRNGVLAGLRLLTTDKVLVVTYAADFSALFLGLPYAVYPQLATGLRGADVVGVLYAAIPVGSVLAGLLSGTFTRNRRYGPAICGAVCCWGGAIAGFGLARSLAAASGLLVLAGAALTVLSAYRKSALQTVVTDELRGRLQGADTVIAAGGPRLAGLAHGAAASLVGPMWAVTGGGLLVVAVMLVLYTAVPDFRRFAQPGIE
;
A
#
# COMPACT_ATOMS: atom_id res chain seq x y z
N MET A 1 -31.21 -4.78 -11.76
CA MET A 1 -30.05 -4.45 -10.89
C MET A 1 -29.00 -5.53 -11.09
N ARG A 2 -27.87 -5.24 -11.75
CA ARG A 2 -26.78 -6.23 -11.92
C ARG A 2 -26.07 -6.31 -10.56
N ILE A 3 -26.25 -7.41 -9.85
CA ILE A 3 -25.64 -7.68 -8.52
C ILE A 3 -24.18 -8.12 -8.67
N PHE A 4 -23.77 -8.48 -9.91
CA PHE A 4 -22.40 -8.94 -10.20
C PHE A 4 -21.52 -7.82 -10.72
N MET A 5 -20.22 -7.97 -10.51
CA MET A 5 -19.17 -7.08 -10.99
C MET A 5 -19.32 -6.83 -12.49
N ASP A 6 -19.27 -5.58 -12.91
CA ASP A 6 -19.38 -5.21 -14.32
C ASP A 6 -18.07 -5.51 -15.05
N ILE A 7 -18.13 -6.48 -15.94
CA ILE A 7 -16.97 -6.94 -16.75
C ILE A 7 -16.95 -6.32 -18.16
N GLU A 8 -17.83 -5.36 -18.44
CA GLU A 8 -17.90 -4.70 -19.75
C GLU A 8 -16.55 -4.13 -20.22
N PRO A 9 -15.70 -3.53 -19.35
CA PRO A 9 -14.37 -3.04 -19.76
C PRO A 9 -13.47 -4.12 -20.36
N LEU A 10 -13.62 -5.39 -19.99
CA LEU A 10 -12.83 -6.50 -20.53
C LEU A 10 -13.16 -6.82 -22.01
N ARG A 11 -14.24 -6.25 -22.57
CA ARG A 11 -14.54 -6.34 -23.99
C ARG A 11 -13.57 -5.50 -24.82
N HIS A 12 -12.97 -4.47 -24.24
CA HIS A 12 -11.94 -3.65 -24.90
C HIS A 12 -10.60 -4.39 -24.84
N GLY A 13 -10.13 -4.86 -26.02
CA GLY A 13 -8.97 -5.74 -26.13
C GLY A 13 -7.70 -5.23 -25.47
N ASP A 14 -7.39 -3.92 -25.63
CA ASP A 14 -6.18 -3.32 -25.06
C ASP A 14 -6.28 -3.19 -23.53
N PHE A 15 -7.45 -2.81 -23.00
CA PHE A 15 -7.69 -2.81 -21.57
C PHE A 15 -7.59 -4.22 -20.97
N ARG A 16 -8.21 -5.22 -21.61
CA ARG A 16 -8.16 -6.61 -21.15
C ARG A 16 -6.73 -7.14 -21.07
N ARG A 17 -5.91 -6.87 -22.09
CA ARG A 17 -4.49 -7.29 -22.10
C ARG A 17 -3.71 -6.64 -20.97
N LEU A 18 -3.87 -5.32 -20.82
CA LEU A 18 -3.21 -4.57 -19.75
C LEU A 18 -3.67 -5.02 -18.36
N TRP A 19 -4.97 -5.25 -18.18
CA TRP A 19 -5.55 -5.69 -16.92
C TRP A 19 -5.05 -7.10 -16.51
N LEU A 20 -5.08 -8.06 -17.44
CA LEU A 20 -4.57 -9.42 -17.20
C LEU A 20 -3.08 -9.39 -16.85
N ALA A 21 -2.29 -8.70 -17.66
CA ALA A 21 -0.87 -8.57 -17.43
C ALA A 21 -0.57 -7.87 -16.08
N GLY A 22 -1.29 -6.79 -15.77
CA GLY A 22 -1.19 -6.08 -14.49
C GLY A 22 -1.55 -6.96 -13.30
N ALA A 23 -2.60 -7.80 -13.40
CA ALA A 23 -2.98 -8.75 -12.36
C ALA A 23 -1.87 -9.79 -12.11
N ILE A 24 -1.28 -10.34 -13.18
CA ILE A 24 -0.16 -11.29 -13.09
C ILE A 24 1.06 -10.62 -12.44
N THR A 25 1.45 -9.43 -12.91
CA THR A 25 2.61 -8.69 -12.37
C THR A 25 2.41 -8.25 -10.94
N THR A 26 1.20 -7.78 -10.58
CA THR A 26 0.91 -7.39 -9.20
C THR A 26 1.01 -8.61 -8.26
N SER A 27 0.57 -9.78 -8.72
CA SER A 27 0.74 -11.03 -7.97
C SER A 27 2.23 -11.41 -7.84
N GLY A 28 3.02 -11.29 -8.92
CA GLY A 28 4.46 -11.52 -8.91
C GLY A 28 5.20 -10.59 -7.94
N ALA A 29 4.87 -9.31 -7.95
CA ALA A 29 5.47 -8.33 -7.04
C ALA A 29 5.24 -8.65 -5.55
N GLN A 30 4.15 -9.35 -5.20
CA GLN A 30 3.91 -9.80 -3.82
C GLN A 30 4.91 -10.88 -3.39
N PHE A 31 5.42 -11.70 -4.32
CA PHE A 31 6.48 -12.67 -4.01
C PHE A 31 7.76 -11.96 -3.59
N THR A 32 8.18 -10.95 -4.35
CA THR A 32 9.33 -10.11 -3.99
C THR A 32 9.09 -9.34 -2.68
N ALA A 33 7.87 -8.84 -2.43
CA ALA A 33 7.51 -8.14 -1.21
C ALA A 33 7.60 -9.02 0.05
N VAL A 34 7.45 -10.34 -0.07
CA VAL A 34 7.64 -11.31 1.03
C VAL A 34 9.09 -11.79 1.09
N ALA A 35 9.69 -12.09 -0.07
CA ALA A 35 11.03 -12.69 -0.15
C ALA A 35 12.13 -11.73 0.35
N VAL A 36 12.08 -10.44 0.00
CA VAL A 36 13.10 -9.45 0.39
C VAL A 36 13.21 -9.30 1.92
N PRO A 37 12.14 -9.01 2.68
CA PRO A 37 12.20 -8.96 4.15
C PRO A 37 12.73 -10.24 4.78
N MET A 38 12.29 -11.40 4.27
CA MET A 38 12.72 -12.70 4.76
C MET A 38 14.21 -12.95 4.49
N GLN A 39 14.70 -12.61 3.31
CA GLN A 39 16.11 -12.75 2.96
C GLN A 39 16.99 -11.81 3.78
N ILE A 40 16.60 -10.53 3.94
CA ILE A 40 17.34 -9.57 4.77
C ILE A 40 17.41 -10.08 6.22
N TYR A 41 16.26 -10.48 6.79
CA TYR A 41 16.22 -11.00 8.15
C TYR A 41 17.05 -12.29 8.30
N GLY A 42 17.00 -13.19 7.32
CA GLY A 42 17.82 -14.41 7.31
C GLY A 42 19.32 -14.14 7.22
N LEU A 43 19.75 -13.04 6.61
CA LEU A 43 21.17 -12.65 6.50
C LEU A 43 21.68 -11.91 7.75
N THR A 44 20.85 -11.08 8.37
CA THR A 44 21.28 -10.14 9.44
C THR A 44 20.74 -10.48 10.81
N GLY A 45 19.63 -11.23 10.90
CA GLY A 45 18.91 -11.44 12.16
C GLY A 45 18.24 -10.16 12.70
N SER A 46 18.20 -9.07 11.92
CA SER A 46 17.82 -7.72 12.37
C SER A 46 16.54 -7.25 11.67
N SER A 47 15.49 -7.00 12.45
CA SER A 47 14.29 -6.33 11.97
C SER A 47 14.54 -4.85 11.64
N ALA A 48 15.59 -4.23 12.19
CA ALA A 48 15.99 -2.86 11.83
C ALA A 48 16.45 -2.79 10.38
N ASP A 49 17.22 -3.79 9.89
CA ASP A 49 17.67 -3.85 8.51
C ASP A 49 16.50 -4.10 7.54
N VAL A 50 15.51 -4.89 7.96
CA VAL A 50 14.25 -5.05 7.22
C VAL A 50 13.51 -3.72 7.13
N GLY A 51 13.43 -2.97 8.23
CA GLY A 51 12.83 -1.64 8.26
C GLY A 51 13.59 -0.62 7.40
N LEU A 52 14.93 -0.68 7.40
CA LEU A 52 15.79 0.15 6.55
C LEU A 52 15.51 -0.08 5.06
N ALA A 53 15.27 -1.33 4.65
CA ALA A 53 14.88 -1.63 3.28
C ALA A 53 13.59 -0.91 2.85
N GLY A 54 12.63 -0.76 3.77
CA GLY A 54 11.42 0.02 3.55
C GLY A 54 11.72 1.50 3.26
N LEU A 55 12.62 2.11 4.04
CA LEU A 55 13.03 3.51 3.85
C LEU A 55 13.85 3.70 2.57
N VAL A 56 14.82 2.81 2.31
CA VAL A 56 15.65 2.81 1.09
C VAL A 56 14.76 2.63 -0.16
N GLY A 57 13.67 1.90 -0.07
CA GLY A 57 12.70 1.80 -1.15
C GLY A 57 11.82 3.05 -1.28
N PHE A 58 11.46 3.70 -0.16
CA PHE A 58 10.51 4.82 -0.17
C PHE A 58 11.05 6.07 -0.86
N VAL A 59 12.26 6.50 -0.53
CA VAL A 59 12.85 7.72 -1.10
C VAL A 59 12.97 7.63 -2.63
N PRO A 60 13.58 6.56 -3.21
CA PRO A 60 13.61 6.38 -4.65
C PRO A 60 12.22 6.28 -5.29
N MET A 61 11.24 5.67 -4.63
CA MET A 61 9.88 5.59 -5.14
C MET A 61 9.24 6.98 -5.29
N VAL A 62 9.39 7.84 -4.29
CA VAL A 62 8.85 9.21 -4.35
C VAL A 62 9.55 10.01 -5.45
N LEU A 63 10.88 9.95 -5.51
CA LEU A 63 11.65 10.63 -6.56
C LEU A 63 11.29 10.10 -7.95
N GLY A 64 11.16 8.78 -8.09
CA GLY A 64 10.72 8.13 -9.32
C GLY A 64 9.31 8.54 -9.74
N SER A 65 8.39 8.66 -8.80
CA SER A 65 7.02 9.13 -9.07
C SER A 65 6.99 10.58 -9.59
N LEU A 66 7.77 11.46 -8.97
CA LEU A 66 7.87 12.86 -9.39
C LEU A 66 8.50 12.98 -10.77
N TRP A 67 9.63 12.30 -10.99
CA TRP A 67 10.33 12.28 -12.27
C TRP A 67 9.51 11.61 -13.37
N GLY A 68 8.93 10.43 -13.07
CA GLY A 68 8.11 9.69 -14.01
C GLY A 68 6.84 10.43 -14.43
N GLY A 69 6.21 11.19 -13.51
CA GLY A 69 5.12 12.08 -13.82
C GLY A 69 5.52 13.17 -14.80
N ALA A 70 6.64 13.87 -14.54
CA ALA A 70 7.16 14.91 -15.39
C ALA A 70 7.53 14.39 -16.81
N VAL A 71 8.14 13.21 -16.88
CA VAL A 71 8.48 12.57 -18.17
C VAL A 71 7.21 12.11 -18.90
N ALA A 72 6.22 11.54 -18.21
CA ALA A 72 4.96 11.10 -18.79
C ALA A 72 4.09 12.24 -19.34
N ASP A 73 4.35 13.48 -18.92
CA ASP A 73 3.69 14.67 -19.46
C ASP A 73 4.32 15.17 -20.79
N THR A 74 5.55 14.75 -21.10
CA THR A 74 6.27 15.20 -22.29
C THR A 74 6.62 14.06 -23.26
N ALA A 75 6.67 12.83 -22.79
CA ALA A 75 7.03 11.66 -23.60
C ALA A 75 5.83 10.71 -23.81
N ASP A 76 5.97 9.78 -24.74
CA ASP A 76 5.00 8.70 -24.92
C ASP A 76 4.94 7.83 -23.65
N ARG A 77 3.77 7.82 -22.99
CA ARG A 77 3.54 7.06 -21.74
C ARG A 77 3.78 5.56 -21.91
N ARG A 78 3.54 5.02 -23.11
CA ARG A 78 3.86 3.64 -23.45
C ARG A 78 5.35 3.36 -23.30
N LEU A 79 6.22 4.25 -23.79
CA LEU A 79 7.67 4.11 -23.66
C LEU A 79 8.11 4.21 -22.20
N VAL A 80 7.54 5.13 -21.43
CA VAL A 80 7.82 5.22 -19.98
C VAL A 80 7.46 3.91 -19.27
N LEU A 81 6.27 3.34 -19.55
CA LEU A 81 5.86 2.07 -18.98
C LEU A 81 6.76 0.91 -19.42
N LEU A 82 7.18 0.87 -20.68
CA LEU A 82 8.10 -0.17 -21.19
C LEU A 82 9.47 -0.09 -20.49
N CYS A 83 10.07 1.10 -20.44
CA CYS A 83 11.38 1.30 -19.82
C CYS A 83 11.34 0.97 -18.32
N THR A 84 10.34 1.46 -17.60
CA THR A 84 10.23 1.21 -16.15
C THR A 84 9.98 -0.26 -15.85
N ASN A 85 9.09 -0.94 -16.57
CA ASN A 85 8.85 -2.38 -16.38
C ASN A 85 10.07 -3.22 -16.79
N ALA A 86 10.81 -2.84 -17.83
CA ALA A 86 12.05 -3.52 -18.22
C ALA A 86 13.11 -3.43 -17.12
N VAL A 87 13.30 -2.23 -16.54
CA VAL A 87 14.26 -2.05 -15.43
C VAL A 87 13.82 -2.82 -14.18
N ILE A 88 12.52 -2.82 -13.83
CA ILE A 88 12.00 -3.64 -12.73
C ILE A 88 12.28 -5.13 -13.00
N GLY A 89 12.02 -5.61 -14.22
CA GLY A 89 12.29 -7.00 -14.62
C GLY A 89 13.78 -7.38 -14.51
N VAL A 90 14.67 -6.51 -14.98
CA VAL A 90 16.12 -6.71 -14.82
C VAL A 90 16.51 -6.73 -13.35
N ALA A 91 15.97 -5.83 -12.54
CA ALA A 91 16.25 -5.81 -11.10
C ALA A 91 15.74 -7.08 -10.40
N SER A 92 14.56 -7.62 -10.79
CA SER A 92 14.05 -8.91 -10.30
C SER A 92 14.96 -10.07 -10.70
N LEU A 93 15.49 -10.07 -11.94
CA LEU A 93 16.47 -11.07 -12.38
C LEU A 93 17.81 -10.96 -11.62
N LEU A 94 18.25 -9.75 -11.30
CA LEU A 94 19.44 -9.54 -10.49
C LEU A 94 19.22 -9.98 -9.03
N LEU A 95 18.02 -9.79 -8.48
CA LEU A 95 17.61 -10.34 -7.19
C LEU A 95 17.61 -11.87 -7.21
N TRP A 96 17.11 -12.47 -8.28
CA TRP A 96 17.21 -13.91 -8.47
C TRP A 96 18.66 -14.38 -8.51
N PHE A 97 19.49 -13.75 -9.35
CA PHE A 97 20.88 -14.14 -9.53
C PHE A 97 21.70 -14.05 -8.22
N GLN A 98 21.57 -12.92 -7.49
CA GLN A 98 22.28 -12.74 -6.22
C GLN A 98 21.85 -13.78 -5.17
N ALA A 99 20.55 -14.14 -5.13
CA ALA A 99 20.04 -15.14 -4.21
C ALA A 99 20.47 -16.56 -4.62
N ALA A 100 20.44 -16.89 -5.91
CA ALA A 100 20.87 -18.17 -6.45
C ALA A 100 22.40 -18.37 -6.33
N ALA A 101 23.17 -17.31 -6.51
CA ALA A 101 24.62 -17.31 -6.33
C ALA A 101 25.06 -17.21 -4.84
N HIS A 102 24.10 -17.22 -3.90
CA HIS A 102 24.34 -17.06 -2.45
C HIS A 102 25.19 -15.85 -2.09
N LEU A 103 25.05 -14.74 -2.82
CA LEU A 103 25.73 -13.49 -2.51
C LEU A 103 25.11 -12.88 -1.25
N ARG A 104 25.83 -12.96 -0.13
CA ARG A 104 25.36 -12.49 1.19
C ARG A 104 25.54 -10.97 1.35
N SER A 105 25.09 -10.18 0.37
CA SER A 105 25.25 -8.73 0.37
C SER A 105 23.91 -8.03 0.59
N VAL A 106 23.70 -7.52 1.81
CA VAL A 106 22.53 -6.70 2.14
C VAL A 106 22.53 -5.39 1.34
N VAL A 107 23.73 -4.81 1.11
CA VAL A 107 23.85 -3.57 0.33
C VAL A 107 23.34 -3.78 -1.10
N LEU A 108 23.71 -4.89 -1.76
CA LEU A 108 23.20 -5.21 -3.09
C LEU A 108 21.69 -5.37 -3.10
N LEU A 109 21.13 -6.07 -2.11
CA LEU A 109 19.67 -6.18 -1.94
C LEU A 109 19.00 -4.80 -1.83
N LEU A 110 19.52 -3.93 -0.96
CA LEU A 110 18.98 -2.58 -0.76
C LEU A 110 19.06 -1.74 -2.03
N VAL A 111 20.16 -1.81 -2.79
CA VAL A 111 20.32 -1.09 -4.07
C VAL A 111 19.31 -1.57 -5.09
N LEU A 112 19.14 -2.90 -5.24
CA LEU A 112 18.18 -3.47 -6.20
C LEU A 112 16.73 -3.13 -5.82
N VAL A 113 16.40 -3.19 -4.52
CA VAL A 113 15.08 -2.75 -4.02
C VAL A 113 14.85 -1.27 -4.29
N GLY A 114 15.85 -0.41 -4.02
CA GLY A 114 15.78 1.02 -4.31
C GLY A 114 15.51 1.29 -5.80
N LEU A 115 16.23 0.60 -6.69
CA LEU A 115 16.04 0.69 -8.14
C LEU A 115 14.64 0.26 -8.58
N GLN A 116 14.15 -0.89 -8.08
CA GLN A 116 12.80 -1.36 -8.35
C GLN A 116 11.76 -0.34 -7.90
N GLN A 117 11.88 0.20 -6.70
CA GLN A 117 10.93 1.15 -6.14
C GLN A 117 10.95 2.50 -6.86
N ALA A 118 12.11 2.98 -7.34
CA ALA A 118 12.18 4.17 -8.18
C ALA A 118 11.38 3.98 -9.48
N CYS A 119 11.60 2.85 -10.16
CA CYS A 119 10.87 2.53 -11.38
C CYS A 119 9.39 2.26 -11.12
N PHE A 120 9.03 1.64 -10.00
CA PHE A 120 7.64 1.45 -9.59
C PHE A 120 6.92 2.78 -9.39
N GLY A 121 7.57 3.77 -8.74
CA GLY A 121 7.02 5.12 -8.59
C GLY A 121 6.75 5.79 -9.95
N ALA A 122 7.71 5.73 -10.86
CA ALA A 122 7.57 6.28 -12.21
C ALA A 122 6.48 5.57 -13.03
N ASN A 123 6.41 4.24 -12.91
CA ASN A 123 5.40 3.41 -13.56
C ASN A 123 3.99 3.75 -13.08
N ALA A 124 3.80 3.90 -11.77
CA ALA A 124 2.51 4.25 -11.17
C ALA A 124 2.02 5.63 -11.64
N ALA A 125 2.92 6.62 -11.72
CA ALA A 125 2.60 7.96 -12.20
C ALA A 125 2.18 7.96 -13.68
N ALA A 126 2.91 7.24 -14.54
CA ALA A 126 2.58 7.12 -15.97
C ALA A 126 1.31 6.29 -16.19
N GLY A 127 1.14 5.17 -15.46
CA GLY A 127 0.07 4.20 -15.64
C GLY A 127 -1.32 4.71 -15.26
N GLY A 128 -1.41 5.58 -14.25
CA GLY A 128 -2.68 6.13 -13.78
C GLY A 128 -3.49 6.86 -14.86
N ALA A 129 -2.83 7.41 -15.88
CA ALA A 129 -3.49 8.12 -16.98
C ALA A 129 -3.68 7.27 -18.25
N VAL A 130 -3.34 5.98 -18.24
CA VAL A 130 -3.49 5.07 -19.38
C VAL A 130 -4.92 4.52 -19.46
N VAL A 131 -5.47 4.07 -18.32
CA VAL A 131 -6.80 3.44 -18.26
C VAL A 131 -7.90 4.31 -18.89
N PRO A 132 -7.98 5.64 -18.58
CA PRO A 132 -9.00 6.50 -19.21
C PRO A 132 -8.90 6.62 -20.73
N ARG A 133 -7.77 6.21 -21.32
CA ARG A 133 -7.56 6.24 -22.78
C ARG A 133 -7.88 4.92 -23.48
N LEU A 134 -8.00 3.84 -22.70
CA LEU A 134 -8.26 2.49 -23.23
C LEU A 134 -9.72 2.09 -23.20
N VAL A 135 -10.55 2.82 -22.43
CA VAL A 135 -11.97 2.55 -22.28
C VAL A 135 -12.80 3.82 -22.40
N PRO A 136 -14.06 3.76 -22.90
CA PRO A 136 -14.98 4.89 -22.88
C PRO A 136 -15.26 5.39 -21.46
N ALA A 137 -15.54 6.69 -21.32
CA ALA A 137 -15.82 7.31 -20.02
C ALA A 137 -16.97 6.64 -19.25
N ALA A 138 -17.98 6.13 -19.95
CA ALA A 138 -19.13 5.46 -19.34
C ALA A 138 -18.75 4.18 -18.55
N VAL A 139 -17.72 3.44 -18.98
CA VAL A 139 -17.29 2.19 -18.34
C VAL A 139 -16.02 2.36 -17.47
N LEU A 140 -15.50 3.59 -17.37
CA LEU A 140 -14.30 3.89 -16.57
C LEU A 140 -14.47 3.53 -15.08
N PRO A 141 -15.61 3.77 -14.40
CA PRO A 141 -15.80 3.31 -13.02
C PRO A 141 -15.68 1.79 -12.87
N ALA A 142 -16.23 1.03 -13.83
CA ALA A 142 -16.12 -0.43 -13.83
C ALA A 142 -14.68 -0.90 -14.08
N ALA A 143 -13.93 -0.22 -14.96
CA ALA A 143 -12.51 -0.50 -15.20
C ALA A 143 -11.66 -0.29 -13.94
N ASN A 144 -11.87 0.81 -13.22
CA ASN A 144 -11.19 1.09 -11.96
C ASN A 144 -11.54 0.08 -10.87
N THR A 145 -12.81 -0.37 -10.82
CA THR A 145 -13.26 -1.41 -9.88
C THR A 145 -12.56 -2.74 -10.17
N LEU A 146 -12.49 -3.14 -11.44
CA LEU A 146 -11.76 -4.35 -11.87
C LEU A 146 -10.28 -4.30 -11.47
N GLN A 147 -9.63 -3.14 -11.68
CA GLN A 147 -8.23 -2.96 -11.31
C GLN A 147 -8.01 -3.02 -9.80
N SER A 148 -8.88 -2.40 -9.02
CA SER A 148 -8.83 -2.46 -7.55
C SER A 148 -9.05 -3.89 -7.04
N THR A 149 -10.02 -4.61 -7.61
CA THR A 149 -10.30 -6.01 -7.23
C THR A 149 -9.10 -6.91 -7.53
N ALA A 150 -8.45 -6.75 -8.70
CA ALA A 150 -7.23 -7.49 -9.02
C ALA A 150 -6.10 -7.20 -8.01
N SER A 151 -5.91 -5.93 -7.65
CA SER A 151 -4.89 -5.52 -6.66
C SER A 151 -5.17 -6.10 -5.26
N TRP A 152 -6.41 -6.06 -4.80
CA TRP A 152 -6.80 -6.67 -3.52
C TRP A 152 -6.64 -8.18 -3.53
N SER A 153 -7.05 -8.85 -4.62
CA SER A 153 -6.88 -10.30 -4.77
C SER A 153 -5.41 -10.69 -4.75
N ALA A 154 -4.55 -9.94 -5.45
CA ALA A 154 -3.10 -10.14 -5.42
C ALA A 154 -2.51 -9.89 -4.02
N GLY A 155 -3.00 -8.87 -3.31
CA GLY A 155 -2.59 -8.55 -1.94
C GLY A 155 -2.92 -9.65 -0.91
N ILE A 156 -3.90 -10.51 -1.20
CA ILE A 156 -4.25 -11.66 -0.37
C ILE A 156 -3.54 -12.93 -0.87
N ALA A 157 -3.77 -13.28 -2.14
CA ALA A 157 -3.26 -14.54 -2.71
C ALA A 157 -1.72 -14.54 -2.83
N GLY A 158 -1.13 -13.38 -3.18
CA GLY A 158 0.31 -13.28 -3.39
C GLY A 158 1.12 -13.62 -2.14
N PRO A 159 0.92 -12.95 -0.99
CA PRO A 159 1.65 -13.29 0.23
C PRO A 159 1.38 -14.71 0.75
N LEU A 160 0.14 -15.23 0.61
CA LEU A 160 -0.18 -16.62 0.98
C LEU A 160 0.62 -17.61 0.15
N LEU A 161 0.62 -17.43 -1.18
CA LEU A 161 1.39 -18.28 -2.09
C LEU A 161 2.90 -18.11 -1.86
N ALA A 162 3.38 -16.88 -1.68
CA ALA A 162 4.79 -16.62 -1.37
C ALA A 162 5.23 -17.32 -0.08
N GLY A 163 4.43 -17.21 0.98
CA GLY A 163 4.73 -17.85 2.27
C GLY A 163 4.71 -19.39 2.19
N ALA A 164 3.76 -19.95 1.43
CA ALA A 164 3.69 -21.40 1.21
C ALA A 164 4.84 -21.92 0.34
N LEU A 165 5.27 -21.16 -0.67
CA LEU A 165 6.33 -21.56 -1.59
C LEU A 165 7.72 -21.32 -1.03
N LEU A 166 7.92 -20.25 -0.24
CA LEU A 166 9.23 -19.85 0.27
C LEU A 166 10.02 -20.97 0.96
N PRO A 167 9.43 -21.80 1.85
CA PRO A 167 10.14 -22.90 2.49
C PRO A 167 10.51 -24.04 1.53
N VAL A 168 9.76 -24.20 0.42
CA VAL A 168 9.92 -25.30 -0.53
C VAL A 168 10.91 -24.94 -1.63
N VAL A 169 10.78 -23.76 -2.22
CA VAL A 169 11.54 -23.36 -3.42
C VAL A 169 12.57 -22.27 -3.15
N GLY A 170 12.56 -21.67 -1.97
CA GLY A 170 13.47 -20.61 -1.56
C GLY A 170 13.21 -19.24 -2.19
N SER A 171 13.89 -18.21 -1.68
CA SER A 171 13.81 -16.85 -2.19
C SER A 171 14.19 -16.69 -3.67
N PRO A 172 15.21 -17.41 -4.22
CA PRO A 172 15.57 -17.24 -5.62
C PRO A 172 14.40 -17.51 -6.56
N THR A 173 13.66 -18.60 -6.34
CA THR A 173 12.52 -18.96 -7.20
C THR A 173 11.41 -17.91 -7.15
N LEU A 174 11.16 -17.28 -5.99
CA LEU A 174 10.16 -16.22 -5.86
C LEU A 174 10.53 -14.99 -6.69
N TYR A 175 11.80 -14.60 -6.70
CA TYR A 175 12.28 -13.50 -7.56
C TYR A 175 12.17 -13.83 -9.05
N LEU A 176 12.43 -15.09 -9.42
CA LEU A 176 12.28 -15.54 -10.81
C LEU A 176 10.81 -15.50 -11.26
N ILE A 177 9.88 -15.93 -10.40
CA ILE A 177 8.44 -15.84 -10.69
C ILE A 177 8.02 -14.39 -10.94
N ASP A 178 8.50 -13.44 -10.12
CA ASP A 178 8.24 -12.00 -10.32
C ASP A 178 8.83 -11.51 -11.65
N ALA A 179 10.07 -11.85 -11.95
CA ALA A 179 10.71 -11.48 -13.22
C ALA A 179 9.95 -12.03 -14.44
N VAL A 180 9.50 -13.29 -14.37
CA VAL A 180 8.69 -13.91 -15.43
C VAL A 180 7.32 -13.24 -15.55
N ALA A 181 6.67 -12.93 -14.42
CA ALA A 181 5.39 -12.20 -14.41
C ALA A 181 5.48 -10.85 -15.12
N LEU A 182 6.59 -10.13 -14.95
CA LEU A 182 6.84 -8.84 -15.61
C LEU A 182 6.91 -8.95 -17.14
N THR A 183 7.32 -10.07 -17.70
CA THR A 183 7.32 -10.26 -19.16
C THR A 183 5.92 -10.15 -19.74
N ALA A 184 4.88 -10.59 -19.01
CA ALA A 184 3.50 -10.45 -19.43
C ALA A 184 3.10 -8.98 -19.57
N THR A 185 3.51 -8.12 -18.60
CA THR A 185 3.26 -6.67 -18.69
C THR A 185 4.06 -6.02 -19.81
N LEU A 186 5.32 -6.39 -19.99
CA LEU A 186 6.12 -5.86 -21.10
C LEU A 186 5.48 -6.19 -22.46
N LEU A 187 5.03 -7.42 -22.67
CA LEU A 187 4.34 -7.84 -23.90
C LEU A 187 3.00 -7.12 -24.07
N ALA A 188 2.23 -6.93 -23.01
CA ALA A 188 0.96 -6.24 -23.07
C ALA A 188 1.15 -4.75 -23.41
N VAL A 189 2.09 -4.07 -22.73
CA VAL A 189 2.39 -2.65 -22.96
C VAL A 189 3.00 -2.43 -24.33
N TRP A 190 3.86 -3.35 -24.80
CA TRP A 190 4.45 -3.28 -26.15
C TRP A 190 3.39 -3.32 -27.28
N ARG A 191 2.26 -3.99 -27.04
CA ARG A 191 1.14 -4.08 -27.99
C ARG A 191 0.13 -2.92 -27.90
N LEU A 192 0.30 -1.99 -26.93
CA LEU A 192 -0.56 -0.82 -26.84
C LEU A 192 -0.26 0.16 -27.99
N PRO A 193 -1.26 0.93 -28.44
CA PRO A 193 -1.03 2.05 -29.34
C PRO A 193 -0.14 3.11 -28.66
N PRO A 194 0.53 3.99 -29.44
CA PRO A 194 1.26 5.13 -28.89
C PRO A 194 0.34 6.01 -28.03
N LEU A 195 0.80 6.37 -26.83
CA LEU A 195 0.03 7.14 -25.85
C LEU A 195 0.68 8.53 -25.69
N LEU A 196 0.73 9.28 -26.80
CA LEU A 196 1.34 10.60 -26.85
C LEU A 196 0.72 11.57 -25.82
N PRO A 197 1.51 12.48 -25.24
CA PRO A 197 1.00 13.47 -24.32
C PRO A 197 -0.11 14.30 -25.00
N VAL A 198 -1.23 14.47 -24.31
CA VAL A 198 -2.21 15.47 -24.70
C VAL A 198 -1.73 16.79 -24.14
N SER A 199 -1.57 17.79 -24.99
CA SER A 199 -1.26 19.17 -24.60
C SER A 199 -2.49 19.81 -23.91
N SER A 200 -2.92 19.22 -22.82
CA SER A 200 -3.84 19.84 -21.88
C SER A 200 -2.95 20.68 -20.95
N GLY A 201 -3.16 21.99 -20.93
CA GLY A 201 -2.52 22.94 -20.01
C GLY A 201 -2.82 22.63 -18.53
N GLY A 202 -2.69 21.36 -18.15
CA GLY A 202 -2.84 20.85 -16.80
C GLY A 202 -1.65 21.28 -15.98
N ARG A 203 -1.87 22.21 -15.07
CA ARG A 203 -0.97 22.52 -13.99
C ARG A 203 -0.63 21.21 -13.27
N GLY A 204 0.53 20.62 -13.61
CA GLY A 204 1.08 19.49 -12.88
C GLY A 204 1.06 19.82 -11.38
N LEU A 205 0.92 18.81 -10.55
CA LEU A 205 1.11 18.88 -9.10
C LEU A 205 2.57 19.29 -8.82
N GLY A 206 2.93 20.54 -9.16
CA GLY A 206 4.22 21.12 -8.82
C GLY A 206 4.37 21.17 -7.30
N ARG A 207 5.62 21.23 -6.83
CA ARG A 207 5.99 21.37 -5.40
C ARG A 207 5.07 22.34 -4.64
N ASN A 208 4.59 23.39 -5.30
CA ASN A 208 3.66 24.38 -4.75
C ASN A 208 2.24 23.80 -4.51
N GLY A 209 1.81 22.81 -5.27
CA GLY A 209 0.50 22.16 -5.09
C GLY A 209 0.48 21.25 -3.86
N VAL A 210 1.53 20.47 -3.63
CA VAL A 210 1.68 19.60 -2.45
C VAL A 210 1.81 20.45 -1.17
N LEU A 211 2.65 21.49 -1.20
CA LEU A 211 2.81 22.41 -0.07
C LEU A 211 1.50 23.17 0.24
N ALA A 212 0.75 23.58 -0.77
CA ALA A 212 -0.56 24.22 -0.58
C ALA A 212 -1.59 23.24 0.00
N GLY A 213 -1.54 21.96 -0.41
CA GLY A 213 -2.36 20.89 0.19
C GLY A 213 -2.02 20.67 1.67
N LEU A 214 -0.73 20.56 2.00
CA LEU A 214 -0.27 20.45 3.40
C LEU A 214 -0.65 21.67 4.25
N ARG A 215 -0.56 22.88 3.69
CA ARG A 215 -0.97 24.11 4.40
C ARG A 215 -2.48 24.13 4.66
N LEU A 216 -3.27 23.59 3.74
CA LEU A 216 -4.71 23.48 3.93
C LEU A 216 -5.05 22.52 5.08
N LEU A 217 -4.31 21.41 5.21
CA LEU A 217 -4.49 20.47 6.33
C LEU A 217 -4.29 21.12 7.70
N THR A 218 -3.56 22.25 7.79
CA THR A 218 -3.31 22.95 9.06
C THR A 218 -4.40 23.98 9.40
N THR A 219 -5.32 24.30 8.49
CA THR A 219 -6.34 25.34 8.70
C THR A 219 -7.62 24.83 9.35
N ASP A 220 -8.00 23.58 9.11
CA ASP A 220 -9.21 22.96 9.67
C ASP A 220 -8.84 21.91 10.72
N LYS A 221 -9.28 22.14 11.98
CA LYS A 221 -8.99 21.24 13.11
C LYS A 221 -9.50 19.81 12.91
N VAL A 222 -10.64 19.65 12.25
CA VAL A 222 -11.22 18.32 11.97
C VAL A 222 -10.36 17.56 10.96
N LEU A 223 -9.88 18.25 9.92
CA LEU A 223 -8.96 17.67 8.94
C LEU A 223 -7.62 17.31 9.59
N VAL A 224 -7.05 18.21 10.41
CA VAL A 224 -5.82 17.94 11.17
C VAL A 224 -5.96 16.64 11.98
N VAL A 225 -7.03 16.52 12.77
CA VAL A 225 -7.25 15.32 13.60
C VAL A 225 -7.45 14.09 12.74
N THR A 226 -8.21 14.19 11.66
CA THR A 226 -8.47 13.06 10.75
C THR A 226 -7.17 12.52 10.12
N TYR A 227 -6.30 13.41 9.65
CA TYR A 227 -5.02 13.02 9.07
C TYR A 227 -3.98 12.59 10.11
N ALA A 228 -3.97 13.22 11.28
CA ALA A 228 -3.11 12.80 12.38
C ALA A 228 -3.48 11.40 12.89
N ALA A 229 -4.79 11.10 12.96
CA ALA A 229 -5.29 9.77 13.28
C ALA A 229 -4.87 8.72 12.24
N ASP A 230 -5.03 9.02 10.95
CA ASP A 230 -4.61 8.12 9.86
C ASP A 230 -3.10 7.92 9.85
N PHE A 231 -2.32 9.00 9.94
CA PHE A 231 -0.86 8.92 10.01
C PHE A 231 -0.39 8.13 11.23
N SER A 232 -0.97 8.38 12.41
CA SER A 232 -0.61 7.63 13.63
C SER A 232 -0.93 6.14 13.48
N ALA A 233 -2.10 5.80 12.91
CA ALA A 233 -2.49 4.42 12.65
C ALA A 233 -1.50 3.72 11.70
N LEU A 234 -1.10 4.39 10.61
CA LEU A 234 -0.17 3.84 9.63
C LEU A 234 1.27 3.82 10.14
N PHE A 235 1.73 4.87 10.81
CA PHE A 235 3.12 5.01 11.26
C PHE A 235 3.42 4.17 12.52
N LEU A 236 2.54 4.22 13.54
CA LEU A 236 2.73 3.50 14.79
C LEU A 236 2.09 2.11 14.81
N GLY A 237 1.22 1.79 13.86
CA GLY A 237 0.42 0.57 13.89
C GLY A 237 0.70 -0.44 12.77
N LEU A 238 1.74 -0.27 11.92
CA LEU A 238 2.05 -1.21 10.83
C LEU A 238 3.41 -1.92 11.04
N PRO A 239 3.44 -3.08 11.70
CA PRO A 239 4.67 -3.77 12.08
C PRO A 239 5.24 -4.69 10.99
N TYR A 240 5.13 -4.37 9.69
CA TYR A 240 5.55 -5.25 8.59
C TYR A 240 7.03 -5.68 8.67
N ALA A 241 7.93 -4.79 9.14
CA ALA A 241 9.35 -5.10 9.28
C ALA A 241 9.64 -6.19 10.34
N VAL A 242 8.70 -6.39 11.26
CA VAL A 242 8.86 -7.34 12.38
C VAL A 242 8.22 -8.72 12.07
N TYR A 243 7.44 -8.83 10.99
CA TYR A 243 6.78 -10.09 10.61
C TYR A 243 7.75 -11.25 10.43
N PRO A 244 8.92 -11.12 9.76
CA PRO A 244 9.88 -12.21 9.67
C PRO A 244 10.31 -12.74 11.04
N GLN A 245 10.62 -11.83 11.99
CA GLN A 245 11.03 -12.17 13.33
C GLN A 245 9.90 -12.82 14.14
N LEU A 246 8.67 -12.31 14.06
CA LEU A 246 7.51 -12.88 14.74
C LEU A 246 7.10 -14.24 14.15
N ALA A 247 7.22 -14.42 12.85
CA ALA A 247 6.94 -15.70 12.18
C ALA A 247 7.87 -16.81 12.71
N THR A 248 9.16 -16.55 12.84
CA THR A 248 10.11 -17.51 13.38
C THR A 248 9.79 -17.91 14.82
N GLY A 249 9.25 -16.98 15.63
CA GLY A 249 8.80 -17.25 17.01
C GLY A 249 7.47 -18.01 17.10
N LEU A 250 6.61 -17.99 16.08
CA LEU A 250 5.31 -18.65 16.10
C LEU A 250 5.37 -20.10 15.58
N ARG A 251 5.84 -20.34 14.38
CA ARG A 251 5.89 -21.68 13.76
C ARG A 251 7.00 -21.82 12.69
N GLY A 252 7.72 -20.77 12.39
CA GLY A 252 8.73 -20.74 11.33
C GLY A 252 8.37 -19.85 10.14
N ALA A 253 9.20 -19.90 9.10
CA ALA A 253 9.09 -19.02 7.94
C ALA A 253 7.83 -19.26 7.09
N ASP A 254 7.22 -20.43 7.16
CA ASP A 254 6.03 -20.85 6.44
C ASP A 254 4.77 -20.03 6.79
N VAL A 255 4.72 -19.47 8.00
CA VAL A 255 3.56 -18.69 8.44
C VAL A 255 3.62 -17.20 8.07
N VAL A 256 4.75 -16.73 7.53
CA VAL A 256 4.93 -15.30 7.21
C VAL A 256 3.90 -14.81 6.19
N GLY A 257 3.57 -15.64 5.20
CA GLY A 257 2.56 -15.32 4.19
C GLY A 257 1.17 -15.08 4.78
N VAL A 258 0.80 -15.85 5.82
CA VAL A 258 -0.47 -15.67 6.54
C VAL A 258 -0.49 -14.31 7.25
N LEU A 259 0.61 -13.91 7.89
CA LEU A 259 0.70 -12.61 8.55
C LEU A 259 0.56 -11.44 7.56
N TYR A 260 1.24 -11.51 6.41
CA TYR A 260 1.12 -10.47 5.37
C TYR A 260 -0.27 -10.43 4.73
N ALA A 261 -0.95 -11.55 4.57
CA ALA A 261 -2.27 -11.62 3.95
C ALA A 261 -3.41 -11.25 4.92
N ALA A 262 -3.21 -11.33 6.22
CA ALA A 262 -4.27 -11.19 7.21
C ALA A 262 -4.94 -9.79 7.18
N ILE A 263 -4.17 -8.70 7.10
CA ILE A 263 -4.71 -7.33 6.99
C ILE A 263 -5.53 -7.16 5.70
N PRO A 264 -5.04 -7.52 4.49
CA PRO A 264 -5.84 -7.51 3.27
C PRO A 264 -7.14 -8.33 3.37
N VAL A 265 -7.10 -9.51 3.97
CA VAL A 265 -8.30 -10.34 4.20
C VAL A 265 -9.32 -9.58 5.03
N GLY A 266 -8.91 -9.00 6.15
CA GLY A 266 -9.77 -8.19 7.00
C GLY A 266 -10.37 -6.99 6.26
N SER A 267 -9.58 -6.33 5.42
CA SER A 267 -10.03 -5.22 4.60
C SER A 267 -11.10 -5.62 3.59
N VAL A 268 -10.96 -6.77 2.94
CA VAL A 268 -11.97 -7.30 2.01
C VAL A 268 -13.24 -7.68 2.76
N LEU A 269 -13.15 -8.37 3.89
CA LEU A 269 -14.30 -8.73 4.70
C LEU A 269 -15.10 -7.50 5.15
N ALA A 270 -14.42 -6.46 5.65
CA ALA A 270 -15.07 -5.20 6.01
C ALA A 270 -15.69 -4.50 4.79
N GLY A 271 -15.03 -4.53 3.63
CA GLY A 271 -15.58 -4.00 2.38
C GLY A 271 -16.90 -4.69 2.00
N LEU A 272 -16.98 -6.02 2.09
CA LEU A 272 -18.20 -6.79 1.86
C LEU A 272 -19.31 -6.46 2.86
N LEU A 273 -18.94 -6.14 4.11
CA LEU A 273 -19.87 -5.79 5.19
C LEU A 273 -20.08 -4.27 5.30
N SER A 274 -19.65 -3.48 4.31
CA SER A 274 -19.68 -2.01 4.37
C SER A 274 -21.06 -1.41 4.64
N GLY A 275 -22.12 -2.06 4.19
CA GLY A 275 -23.50 -1.62 4.46
C GLY A 275 -23.86 -1.54 5.94
N THR A 276 -23.10 -2.20 6.83
CA THR A 276 -23.36 -2.19 8.28
C THR A 276 -22.89 -0.90 8.95
N PHE A 277 -21.77 -0.32 8.48
CA PHE A 277 -21.17 0.85 9.12
C PHE A 277 -21.33 2.15 8.31
N THR A 278 -21.49 2.11 6.99
CA THR A 278 -21.63 3.32 6.14
C THR A 278 -22.90 4.14 6.40
N ARG A 279 -23.87 3.56 7.11
CA ARG A 279 -25.10 4.26 7.54
C ARG A 279 -24.90 5.19 8.74
N ASN A 280 -23.79 5.02 9.48
CA ASN A 280 -23.52 5.88 10.63
C ASN A 280 -23.03 7.25 10.15
N ARG A 281 -23.73 8.29 10.53
CA ARG A 281 -23.49 9.67 10.12
C ARG A 281 -22.55 10.44 11.06
N ARG A 282 -22.15 9.85 12.19
CA ARG A 282 -21.23 10.43 13.16
C ARG A 282 -19.80 10.03 12.79
N TYR A 283 -19.15 10.87 11.99
CA TYR A 283 -17.82 10.56 11.45
C TYR A 283 -16.71 10.56 12.51
N GLY A 284 -16.70 11.56 13.42
CA GLY A 284 -15.68 11.66 14.46
C GLY A 284 -15.63 10.44 15.38
N PRO A 285 -16.75 10.03 16.02
CA PRO A 285 -16.79 8.80 16.84
C PRO A 285 -16.46 7.53 16.05
N ALA A 286 -16.87 7.43 14.77
CA ALA A 286 -16.58 6.28 13.94
C ALA A 286 -15.07 6.14 13.60
N ILE A 287 -14.41 7.27 13.28
CA ILE A 287 -12.96 7.30 13.08
C ILE A 287 -12.24 6.94 14.37
N CYS A 288 -12.64 7.53 15.51
CA CYS A 288 -12.05 7.21 16.82
C CYS A 288 -12.16 5.70 17.13
N GLY A 289 -13.36 5.12 17.00
CA GLY A 289 -13.58 3.70 17.23
C GLY A 289 -12.75 2.81 16.31
N ALA A 290 -12.66 3.16 15.02
CA ALA A 290 -11.86 2.41 14.05
C ALA A 290 -10.37 2.46 14.38
N VAL A 291 -9.81 3.63 14.72
CA VAL A 291 -8.39 3.77 15.09
C VAL A 291 -8.08 3.05 16.40
N CYS A 292 -8.96 3.15 17.40
CA CYS A 292 -8.78 2.42 18.66
C CYS A 292 -8.87 0.89 18.46
N CYS A 293 -9.80 0.44 17.61
CA CYS A 293 -9.89 -0.98 17.24
C CYS A 293 -8.63 -1.46 16.51
N TRP A 294 -8.14 -0.69 15.54
CA TRP A 294 -6.88 -0.94 14.86
C TRP A 294 -5.71 -1.04 15.84
N GLY A 295 -5.50 0.00 16.66
CA GLY A 295 -4.40 0.04 17.64
C GLY A 295 -4.48 -1.07 18.67
N GLY A 296 -5.69 -1.36 19.19
CA GLY A 296 -5.93 -2.48 20.12
C GLY A 296 -5.67 -3.85 19.50
N ALA A 297 -6.07 -4.04 18.24
CA ALA A 297 -5.81 -5.29 17.51
C ALA A 297 -4.30 -5.48 17.26
N ILE A 298 -3.58 -4.41 16.89
CA ILE A 298 -2.11 -4.45 16.73
C ILE A 298 -1.41 -4.70 18.07
N ALA A 299 -1.85 -4.05 19.14
CA ALA A 299 -1.29 -4.30 20.48
C ALA A 299 -1.50 -5.75 20.91
N GLY A 300 -2.70 -6.29 20.70
CA GLY A 300 -3.00 -7.70 20.96
C GLY A 300 -2.17 -8.65 20.09
N PHE A 301 -1.95 -8.30 18.81
CA PHE A 301 -1.10 -9.07 17.91
C PHE A 301 0.33 -9.22 18.44
N GLY A 302 0.92 -8.15 19.01
CA GLY A 302 2.22 -8.23 19.65
C GLY A 302 2.29 -9.24 20.79
N LEU A 303 1.18 -9.46 21.50
CA LEU A 303 1.06 -10.42 22.62
C LEU A 303 0.61 -11.82 22.19
N ALA A 304 0.25 -12.01 20.91
CA ALA A 304 -0.29 -13.26 20.42
C ALA A 304 0.76 -14.38 20.47
N ARG A 305 0.38 -15.52 21.05
CA ARG A 305 1.24 -16.72 21.18
C ARG A 305 0.86 -17.85 20.23
N SER A 306 -0.20 -17.68 19.45
CA SER A 306 -0.63 -18.64 18.45
C SER A 306 -0.89 -17.97 17.12
N LEU A 307 -0.66 -18.68 16.00
CA LEU A 307 -0.92 -18.18 14.66
C LEU A 307 -2.39 -17.77 14.48
N ALA A 308 -3.33 -18.54 15.04
CA ALA A 308 -4.74 -18.24 14.94
C ALA A 308 -5.10 -16.91 15.63
N ALA A 309 -4.57 -16.64 16.84
CA ALA A 309 -4.76 -15.35 17.51
C ALA A 309 -4.08 -14.22 16.75
N ALA A 310 -2.84 -14.41 16.30
CA ALA A 310 -2.09 -13.43 15.54
C ALA A 310 -2.83 -13.03 14.24
N SER A 311 -3.21 -14.03 13.43
CA SER A 311 -3.92 -13.78 12.17
C SER A 311 -5.32 -13.20 12.40
N GLY A 312 -6.07 -13.67 13.39
CA GLY A 312 -7.39 -13.13 13.74
C GLY A 312 -7.34 -11.65 14.13
N LEU A 313 -6.35 -11.25 14.93
CA LEU A 313 -6.14 -9.85 15.33
C LEU A 313 -5.71 -8.98 14.15
N LEU A 314 -4.85 -9.49 13.25
CA LEU A 314 -4.49 -8.76 12.03
C LEU A 314 -5.66 -8.64 11.05
N VAL A 315 -6.55 -9.64 10.95
CA VAL A 315 -7.80 -9.54 10.19
C VAL A 315 -8.71 -8.46 10.78
N LEU A 316 -8.88 -8.43 12.11
CA LEU A 316 -9.61 -7.37 12.79
C LEU A 316 -9.01 -5.99 12.53
N ALA A 317 -7.68 -5.89 12.59
CA ALA A 317 -6.96 -4.67 12.25
C ALA A 317 -7.28 -4.23 10.80
N GLY A 318 -7.19 -5.13 9.82
CA GLY A 318 -7.54 -4.84 8.42
C GLY A 318 -8.96 -4.35 8.23
N ALA A 319 -9.91 -4.94 8.94
CA ALA A 319 -11.30 -4.48 8.95
C ALA A 319 -11.42 -3.06 9.50
N ALA A 320 -10.77 -2.77 10.63
CA ALA A 320 -10.76 -1.44 11.23
C ALA A 320 -10.12 -0.38 10.32
N LEU A 321 -9.03 -0.72 9.62
CA LEU A 321 -8.37 0.17 8.65
C LEU A 321 -9.31 0.53 7.47
N THR A 322 -10.11 -0.41 7.01
CA THR A 322 -11.10 -0.17 5.94
C THR A 322 -12.19 0.78 6.40
N VAL A 323 -12.70 0.61 7.62
CA VAL A 323 -13.67 1.53 8.24
C VAL A 323 -13.06 2.93 8.36
N LEU A 324 -11.84 3.05 8.91
CA LEU A 324 -11.11 4.31 9.00
C LEU A 324 -11.01 5.00 7.63
N SER A 325 -10.55 4.26 6.60
CA SER A 325 -10.36 4.79 5.25
C SER A 325 -11.68 5.26 4.62
N ALA A 326 -12.79 4.55 4.84
CA ALA A 326 -14.09 4.92 4.33
C ALA A 326 -14.58 6.25 4.94
N TYR A 327 -14.53 6.37 6.28
CA TYR A 327 -14.95 7.58 6.97
C TYR A 327 -14.03 8.76 6.69
N ARG A 328 -12.72 8.55 6.62
CA ARG A 328 -11.75 9.59 6.24
C ARG A 328 -12.05 10.16 4.85
N LYS A 329 -12.25 9.29 3.84
CA LYS A 329 -12.61 9.73 2.48
C LYS A 329 -13.93 10.49 2.47
N SER A 330 -14.93 10.04 3.20
CA SER A 330 -16.22 10.74 3.31
C SER A 330 -16.07 12.09 3.99
N ALA A 331 -15.29 12.17 5.08
CA ALA A 331 -15.00 13.43 5.77
C ALA A 331 -14.32 14.45 4.83
N LEU A 332 -13.34 14.01 4.05
CA LEU A 332 -12.67 14.85 3.07
C LEU A 332 -13.63 15.39 2.01
N GLN A 333 -14.52 14.55 1.51
CA GLN A 333 -15.49 14.95 0.48
C GLN A 333 -16.53 15.96 1.00
N THR A 334 -16.81 15.98 2.30
CA THR A 334 -17.77 16.90 2.92
C THR A 334 -17.17 18.25 3.30
N VAL A 335 -15.89 18.30 3.64
CA VAL A 335 -15.22 19.52 4.14
C VAL A 335 -14.50 20.29 3.02
N VAL A 336 -14.12 19.60 1.93
CA VAL A 336 -13.20 20.15 0.93
C VAL A 336 -13.90 20.47 -0.37
N THR A 337 -13.71 21.70 -0.87
CA THR A 337 -14.19 22.14 -2.19
C THR A 337 -13.47 21.39 -3.32
N ASP A 338 -14.10 21.30 -4.50
CA ASP A 338 -13.56 20.56 -5.66
C ASP A 338 -12.18 21.05 -6.11
N GLU A 339 -11.89 22.33 -5.99
CA GLU A 339 -10.61 22.97 -6.33
C GLU A 339 -9.45 22.46 -5.46
N LEU A 340 -9.73 22.12 -4.20
CA LEU A 340 -8.76 21.72 -3.21
C LEU A 340 -8.59 20.20 -3.13
N ARG A 341 -9.54 19.42 -3.67
CA ARG A 341 -9.49 17.94 -3.66
C ARG A 341 -8.23 17.39 -4.33
N GLY A 342 -7.83 17.97 -5.47
CA GLY A 342 -6.61 17.53 -6.16
C GLY A 342 -5.33 17.73 -5.34
N ARG A 343 -5.24 18.84 -4.57
CA ARG A 343 -4.10 19.13 -3.71
C ARG A 343 -4.03 18.20 -2.50
N LEU A 344 -5.20 17.90 -1.91
CA LEU A 344 -5.31 16.96 -0.81
C LEU A 344 -5.03 15.52 -1.22
N GLN A 345 -5.41 15.12 -2.44
CA GLN A 345 -5.10 13.81 -2.98
C GLN A 345 -3.57 13.57 -3.04
N GLY A 346 -2.79 14.62 -3.33
CA GLY A 346 -1.33 14.54 -3.26
C GLY A 346 -0.81 14.28 -1.86
N ALA A 347 -1.32 15.01 -0.87
CA ALA A 347 -0.97 14.81 0.54
C ALA A 347 -1.40 13.41 1.03
N ASP A 348 -2.60 12.96 0.65
CA ASP A 348 -3.12 11.62 0.92
C ASP A 348 -2.18 10.53 0.40
N THR A 349 -1.70 10.69 -0.83
CA THR A 349 -0.76 9.75 -1.45
C THR A 349 0.58 9.68 -0.68
N VAL A 350 1.10 10.82 -0.25
CA VAL A 350 2.36 10.88 0.53
C VAL A 350 2.18 10.18 1.89
N ILE A 351 1.08 10.41 2.58
CA ILE A 351 0.79 9.79 3.88
C ILE A 351 0.56 8.29 3.72
N ALA A 352 -0.26 7.88 2.75
CA ALA A 352 -0.57 6.48 2.51
C ALA A 352 0.65 5.67 2.02
N ALA A 353 1.55 6.27 1.25
CA ALA A 353 2.74 5.60 0.78
C ALA A 353 3.92 5.70 1.76
N GLY A 354 4.06 6.82 2.46
CA GLY A 354 5.15 7.10 3.40
C GLY A 354 4.95 6.46 4.77
N GLY A 355 3.73 6.53 5.30
CA GLY A 355 3.40 6.02 6.63
C GLY A 355 3.86 4.58 6.86
N PRO A 356 3.48 3.60 6.01
CA PRO A 356 3.88 2.20 6.18
C PRO A 356 5.38 1.95 6.10
N ARG A 357 6.11 2.73 5.30
CA ARG A 357 7.57 2.57 5.13
C ARG A 357 8.36 3.15 6.30
N LEU A 358 7.92 4.31 6.79
CA LEU A 358 8.46 4.91 8.02
C LEU A 358 8.11 4.05 9.24
N ALA A 359 6.92 3.44 9.26
CA ALA A 359 6.52 2.46 10.27
C ALA A 359 7.48 1.26 10.31
N GLY A 360 7.85 0.73 9.14
CA GLY A 360 8.81 -0.36 9.05
C GLY A 360 10.14 -0.02 9.73
N LEU A 361 10.69 1.17 9.48
CA LEU A 361 11.91 1.63 10.13
C LEU A 361 11.72 1.79 11.65
N ALA A 362 10.65 2.47 12.08
CA ALA A 362 10.38 2.71 13.50
C ALA A 362 10.19 1.39 14.28
N HIS A 363 9.36 0.47 13.76
CA HIS A 363 9.12 -0.83 14.40
C HIS A 363 10.37 -1.73 14.35
N GLY A 364 11.12 -1.71 13.23
CA GLY A 364 12.37 -2.45 13.11
C GLY A 364 13.42 -1.98 14.12
N ALA A 365 13.62 -0.67 14.26
CA ALA A 365 14.51 -0.08 15.25
C ALA A 365 14.02 -0.35 16.69
N ALA A 366 12.73 -0.17 16.98
CA ALA A 366 12.17 -0.48 18.28
C ALA A 366 12.33 -1.96 18.63
N ALA A 367 12.10 -2.86 17.66
CA ALA A 367 12.25 -4.30 17.89
C ALA A 367 13.69 -4.71 18.23
N SER A 368 14.70 -4.02 17.72
CA SER A 368 16.10 -4.26 18.08
C SER A 368 16.45 -3.79 19.50
N LEU A 369 15.72 -2.80 20.04
CA LEU A 369 15.96 -2.23 21.37
C LEU A 369 15.16 -2.94 22.48
N VAL A 370 13.85 -3.13 22.24
CA VAL A 370 12.93 -3.64 23.28
C VAL A 370 12.34 -5.01 22.94
N GLY A 371 12.72 -5.59 21.80
CA GLY A 371 12.18 -6.84 21.29
C GLY A 371 10.90 -6.66 20.47
N PRO A 372 10.59 -7.64 19.57
CA PRO A 372 9.49 -7.54 18.60
C PRO A 372 8.12 -7.43 19.27
N MET A 373 7.88 -8.17 20.33
CA MET A 373 6.63 -8.17 21.08
C MET A 373 6.31 -6.77 21.63
N TRP A 374 7.24 -6.15 22.31
CA TRP A 374 7.03 -4.84 22.95
C TRP A 374 7.01 -3.70 21.93
N ALA A 375 7.79 -3.81 20.85
CA ALA A 375 7.73 -2.84 19.75
C ALA A 375 6.33 -2.78 19.12
N VAL A 376 5.73 -3.92 18.83
CA VAL A 376 4.39 -4.01 18.23
C VAL A 376 3.30 -3.62 19.22
N THR A 377 3.35 -4.18 20.44
CA THR A 377 2.36 -3.86 21.49
C THR A 377 2.39 -2.38 21.84
N GLY A 378 3.58 -1.82 22.05
CA GLY A 378 3.75 -0.40 22.34
C GLY A 378 3.27 0.51 21.22
N GLY A 379 3.58 0.15 19.96
CA GLY A 379 3.07 0.87 18.78
C GLY A 379 1.55 0.91 18.73
N GLY A 380 0.89 -0.24 18.92
CA GLY A 380 -0.58 -0.33 18.97
C GLY A 380 -1.19 0.48 20.12
N LEU A 381 -0.62 0.43 21.31
CA LEU A 381 -1.08 1.21 22.47
C LEU A 381 -0.86 2.72 22.25
N LEU A 382 0.25 3.12 21.62
CA LEU A 382 0.49 4.52 21.27
C LEU A 382 -0.54 5.04 20.26
N VAL A 383 -0.95 4.24 19.27
CA VAL A 383 -2.05 4.60 18.36
C VAL A 383 -3.32 4.90 19.13
N VAL A 384 -3.69 4.02 20.07
CA VAL A 384 -4.89 4.23 20.92
C VAL A 384 -4.74 5.50 21.76
N ALA A 385 -3.59 5.69 22.41
CA ALA A 385 -3.34 6.85 23.26
C ALA A 385 -3.40 8.16 22.48
N VAL A 386 -2.72 8.24 21.31
CA VAL A 386 -2.76 9.40 20.43
C VAL A 386 -4.18 9.71 19.99
N MET A 387 -4.95 8.68 19.58
CA MET A 387 -6.33 8.87 19.15
C MET A 387 -7.23 9.40 20.29
N LEU A 388 -7.11 8.85 21.48
CA LEU A 388 -7.90 9.30 22.63
C LEU A 388 -7.54 10.74 23.04
N VAL A 389 -6.25 11.10 22.99
CA VAL A 389 -5.81 12.50 23.22
C VAL A 389 -6.41 13.43 22.17
N LEU A 390 -6.31 13.11 20.89
CA LEU A 390 -6.88 13.93 19.81
C LEU A 390 -8.41 14.04 19.94
N TYR A 391 -9.09 12.94 20.27
CA TYR A 391 -10.54 12.91 20.44
C TYR A 391 -11.02 13.74 21.63
N THR A 392 -10.25 13.76 22.72
CA THR A 392 -10.59 14.56 23.91
C THR A 392 -10.21 16.03 23.76
N ALA A 393 -9.08 16.33 23.09
CA ALA A 393 -8.56 17.68 22.93
C ALA A 393 -9.35 18.52 21.92
N VAL A 394 -10.04 17.90 20.94
CA VAL A 394 -10.75 18.61 19.88
C VAL A 394 -12.25 18.32 19.91
N PRO A 395 -13.07 19.14 20.63
CA PRO A 395 -14.51 18.95 20.75
C PRO A 395 -15.25 18.96 19.39
N ASP A 396 -14.77 19.76 18.44
CA ASP A 396 -15.35 19.85 17.09
C ASP A 396 -15.29 18.50 16.37
N PHE A 397 -14.18 17.77 16.54
CA PHE A 397 -14.03 16.44 15.96
C PHE A 397 -14.99 15.43 16.60
N ARG A 398 -15.26 15.51 17.91
CA ARG A 398 -16.24 14.63 18.58
C ARG A 398 -17.65 14.79 18.05
N ARG A 399 -18.01 16.05 17.68
CA ARG A 399 -19.33 16.41 17.16
C ARG A 399 -19.40 16.29 15.63
N PHE A 400 -18.27 15.97 14.98
CA PHE A 400 -18.22 15.93 13.53
C PHE A 400 -19.13 14.85 12.95
N ALA A 401 -20.11 15.29 12.19
CA ALA A 401 -21.12 14.46 11.52
C ALA A 401 -21.33 14.93 10.07
N GLN A 402 -22.06 14.14 9.30
CA GLN A 402 -22.45 14.52 7.96
C GLN A 402 -23.29 15.81 7.96
N PRO A 403 -22.96 16.85 7.15
CA PRO A 403 -23.76 18.06 7.04
C PRO A 403 -25.19 17.76 6.61
N GLY A 404 -26.19 18.44 7.21
CA GLY A 404 -27.58 18.42 6.78
C GLY A 404 -28.55 17.64 7.66
N ILE A 405 -28.24 17.42 8.93
CA ILE A 405 -29.19 16.92 9.93
C ILE A 405 -28.93 17.62 11.25
N GLU A 406 -29.60 18.72 11.47
CA GLU A 406 -29.98 19.19 12.78
C GLU A 406 -31.36 18.58 13.15
#